data_61324216371f15dc5ea19ed7de687813
#
_entry.id   61324216371f15dc5ea19ed7de687813
#
_cell.length_a   1.000
_cell.length_b   1.000
_cell.length_c   1.000
_cell.angle_alpha   90.00
_cell.angle_beta   90.00
_cell.angle_gamma   90.00
#
_symmetry.space_group_name_H-M   'P 1'
#
loop_
_entity.id
_entity.type
_entity.pdbx_description
1 polymer ?
#
loop_
_entity_poly.entity_id
_entity_poly.type
_entity_poly.pdbx_seq_one_letter_code
_entity_poly.pdbx_strand_id
1 'polypeptide(L)'
;FFTVRDILQRYRAEDVRYFILASHYRSPLNYSQENLEHGKAALTRLYTALRGIEPAAAGGDAGDAWVTAFNAAMDDDFNTPEAIAVLFELAREINRQRDSDPGRARALVTCLLALGSTLGLLQSDPDAYLREGGDPDAISEADIETLIENRLQAREEKNWAEADRIRDELEAAGVVLEDGPAGTTWRRS
;
A
#
# COMPACT_ATOMS: atom_id res chain seq x y z
N PHE A 1 4.71 -28.88 -3.41
CA PHE A 1 4.45 -28.06 -4.60
C PHE A 1 3.22 -27.20 -4.30
N PHE A 2 3.35 -25.88 -4.34
CA PHE A 2 2.22 -24.97 -4.27
C PHE A 2 1.84 -24.57 -5.70
N THR A 3 0.56 -24.62 -6.01
CA THR A 3 0.06 -24.09 -7.28
C THR A 3 -0.29 -22.61 -7.15
N VAL A 4 -0.33 -21.87 -8.25
CA VAL A 4 -0.79 -20.46 -8.25
C VAL A 4 -2.21 -20.36 -7.63
N ARG A 5 -3.06 -21.37 -7.85
CA ARG A 5 -4.40 -21.42 -7.25
C ARG A 5 -4.34 -21.46 -5.72
N ASP A 6 -3.43 -22.24 -5.13
CA ASP A 6 -3.27 -22.31 -3.67
C ASP A 6 -2.75 -20.99 -3.10
N ILE A 7 -1.86 -20.32 -3.82
CA ILE A 7 -1.32 -19.01 -3.45
C ILE A 7 -2.44 -17.95 -3.46
N LEU A 8 -3.27 -17.93 -4.51
CA LEU A 8 -4.38 -16.98 -4.65
C LEU A 8 -5.51 -17.16 -3.63
N GLN A 9 -5.50 -18.23 -2.82
CA GLN A 9 -6.40 -18.36 -1.67
C GLN A 9 -5.95 -17.52 -0.46
N ARG A 10 -4.68 -17.11 -0.42
CA ARG A 10 -4.05 -16.39 0.72
C ARG A 10 -3.54 -15.00 0.34
N TYR A 11 -3.20 -14.81 -0.92
CA TYR A 11 -2.61 -13.58 -1.45
C TYR A 11 -3.46 -13.05 -2.60
N ARG A 12 -3.50 -11.75 -2.76
CA ARG A 12 -4.14 -11.12 -3.91
C ARG A 12 -3.33 -11.38 -5.18
N ALA A 13 -4.01 -11.35 -6.31
CA ALA A 13 -3.34 -11.48 -7.61
C ALA A 13 -2.27 -10.40 -7.82
N GLU A 14 -2.45 -9.21 -7.24
CA GLU A 14 -1.53 -8.11 -7.32
C GLU A 14 -0.27 -8.34 -6.48
N ASP A 15 -0.37 -8.94 -5.29
CA ASP A 15 0.78 -9.33 -4.46
C ASP A 15 1.67 -10.34 -5.21
N VAL A 16 1.03 -11.32 -5.85
CA VAL A 16 1.73 -12.32 -6.68
C VAL A 16 2.38 -11.67 -7.90
N ARG A 17 1.69 -10.73 -8.56
CA ARG A 17 2.24 -9.97 -9.69
C ARG A 17 3.45 -9.16 -9.27
N TYR A 18 3.34 -8.43 -8.15
CA TYR A 18 4.47 -7.68 -7.60
C TYR A 18 5.67 -8.59 -7.33
N PHE A 19 5.46 -9.72 -6.66
CA PHE A 19 6.52 -10.69 -6.37
C PHE A 19 7.24 -11.15 -7.64
N ILE A 20 6.51 -11.42 -8.74
CA ILE A 20 7.11 -11.82 -10.03
C ILE A 20 7.92 -10.66 -10.64
N LEU A 21 7.35 -9.45 -10.64
CA LEU A 21 7.96 -8.26 -11.24
C LEU A 21 9.15 -7.70 -10.45
N ALA A 22 9.22 -8.00 -9.14
CA ALA A 22 10.34 -7.62 -8.29
C ALA A 22 11.65 -8.33 -8.63
N SER A 23 11.59 -9.36 -9.48
CA SER A 23 12.76 -10.06 -10.03
C SER A 23 12.84 -9.80 -11.52
N HIS A 24 14.07 -9.64 -12.04
CA HIS A 24 14.27 -9.55 -13.49
C HIS A 24 13.81 -10.87 -14.15
N TYR A 25 13.06 -10.80 -15.26
CA TYR A 25 12.45 -11.98 -15.90
C TYR A 25 13.44 -13.06 -16.36
N ARG A 26 14.72 -12.71 -16.55
CA ARG A 26 15.79 -13.66 -16.87
C ARG A 26 16.44 -14.28 -15.63
N SER A 27 16.13 -13.79 -14.44
CA SER A 27 16.67 -14.33 -13.19
C SER A 27 15.82 -15.48 -12.68
N PRO A 28 16.42 -16.47 -11.98
CA PRO A 28 15.63 -17.50 -11.31
C PRO A 28 14.65 -16.89 -10.30
N LEU A 29 13.38 -17.25 -10.39
CA LEU A 29 12.37 -16.83 -9.45
C LEU A 29 12.31 -17.83 -8.29
N ASN A 30 12.85 -17.43 -7.13
CA ASN A 30 12.80 -18.23 -5.92
C ASN A 30 11.49 -17.96 -5.16
N TYR A 31 10.55 -18.89 -5.28
CA TYR A 31 9.32 -18.83 -4.50
C TYR A 31 9.60 -19.16 -3.03
N SER A 32 9.22 -18.27 -2.14
CA SER A 32 9.06 -18.52 -0.72
C SER A 32 7.89 -17.69 -0.19
N GLN A 33 7.27 -18.14 0.90
CA GLN A 33 6.22 -17.38 1.57
C GLN A 33 6.76 -16.02 2.05
N GLU A 34 7.98 -15.98 2.57
CA GLU A 34 8.66 -14.77 3.01
C GLU A 34 8.77 -13.73 1.88
N ASN A 35 9.13 -14.16 0.67
CA ASN A 35 9.22 -13.26 -0.48
C ASN A 35 7.85 -12.70 -0.91
N LEU A 36 6.78 -13.47 -0.77
CA LEU A 36 5.42 -12.98 -1.01
C LEU A 36 4.98 -11.97 0.06
N GLU A 37 5.29 -12.20 1.33
CA GLU A 37 5.03 -11.25 2.41
C GLU A 37 5.81 -9.95 2.20
N HIS A 38 7.07 -10.03 1.76
CA HIS A 38 7.85 -8.85 1.38
C HIS A 38 7.19 -8.09 0.23
N GLY A 39 6.64 -8.80 -0.77
CA GLY A 39 5.90 -8.19 -1.88
C GLY A 39 4.64 -7.48 -1.41
N LYS A 40 3.84 -8.13 -0.56
CA LYS A 40 2.65 -7.54 0.07
C LYS A 40 3.01 -6.28 0.88
N ALA A 41 4.05 -6.35 1.71
CA ALA A 41 4.52 -5.20 2.50
C ALA A 41 5.01 -4.04 1.62
N ALA A 42 5.63 -4.34 0.48
CA ALA A 42 6.06 -3.35 -0.49
C ALA A 42 4.87 -2.64 -1.14
N LEU A 43 3.85 -3.39 -1.61
CA LEU A 43 2.61 -2.82 -2.16
C LEU A 43 1.86 -2.00 -1.11
N THR A 44 1.77 -2.48 0.13
CA THR A 44 1.17 -1.73 1.26
C THR A 44 1.80 -0.34 1.40
N ARG A 45 3.12 -0.21 1.26
CA ARG A 45 3.80 1.10 1.31
C ARG A 45 3.42 2.01 0.15
N LEU A 46 3.27 1.46 -1.06
CA LEU A 46 2.83 2.24 -2.22
C LEU A 46 1.38 2.72 -2.06
N TYR A 47 0.47 1.84 -1.63
CA TYR A 47 -0.91 2.20 -1.36
C TYR A 47 -1.05 3.21 -0.21
N THR A 48 -0.21 3.09 0.83
CA THR A 48 -0.17 4.08 1.93
C THR A 48 0.23 5.48 1.42
N ALA A 49 1.14 5.56 0.46
CA ALA A 49 1.51 6.84 -0.15
C ALA A 49 0.38 7.46 -1.00
N LEU A 50 -0.52 6.65 -1.54
CA LEU A 50 -1.70 7.11 -2.32
C LEU A 50 -2.87 7.51 -1.43
N ARG A 51 -2.99 6.95 -0.23
CA ARG A 51 -4.13 7.12 0.66
C ARG A 51 -4.40 8.59 0.97
N GLY A 52 -5.67 9.00 0.84
CA GLY A 52 -6.13 10.33 1.18
C GLY A 52 -5.68 11.44 0.23
N ILE A 53 -5.12 11.11 -0.94
CA ILE A 53 -4.76 12.08 -1.97
C ILE A 53 -5.51 11.74 -3.26
N GLU A 54 -6.47 12.59 -3.63
CA GLU A 54 -7.17 12.48 -4.91
C GLU A 54 -6.22 12.82 -6.07
N PRO A 55 -6.18 12.00 -7.14
CA PRO A 55 -5.39 12.31 -8.32
C PRO A 55 -5.76 13.67 -8.91
N ALA A 56 -4.81 14.39 -9.47
CA ALA A 56 -5.10 15.57 -10.28
C ALA A 56 -5.71 15.16 -11.63
N ALA A 57 -6.49 16.04 -12.23
CA ALA A 57 -6.86 15.89 -13.64
C ALA A 57 -5.58 15.77 -14.48
N ALA A 58 -5.60 14.92 -15.51
CA ALA A 58 -4.46 14.67 -16.37
C ALA A 58 -3.95 15.97 -17.01
N GLY A 59 -2.65 16.21 -16.94
CA GLY A 59 -1.99 17.35 -17.54
C GLY A 59 -1.09 18.10 -16.56
N GLY A 60 0.21 17.97 -16.73
CA GLY A 60 1.25 18.67 -15.96
C GLY A 60 2.57 17.93 -16.07
N ASP A 61 3.67 18.68 -16.07
CA ASP A 61 5.05 18.18 -16.20
C ASP A 61 5.66 17.66 -14.90
N ALA A 62 4.89 17.69 -13.80
CA ALA A 62 5.37 17.30 -12.47
C ALA A 62 5.93 15.87 -12.39
N GLY A 63 5.47 15.00 -13.30
CA GLY A 63 5.87 13.60 -13.40
C GLY A 63 6.91 13.27 -14.46
N ASP A 64 7.29 14.20 -15.35
CA ASP A 64 8.07 13.91 -16.57
C ASP A 64 9.41 13.24 -16.29
N ALA A 65 10.12 13.66 -15.25
CA ALA A 65 11.39 13.04 -14.85
C ALA A 65 11.19 11.57 -14.41
N TRP A 66 10.09 11.26 -13.74
CA TRP A 66 9.75 9.91 -13.29
C TRP A 66 9.33 9.02 -14.45
N VAL A 67 8.54 9.56 -15.38
CA VAL A 67 8.18 8.87 -16.64
C VAL A 67 9.44 8.54 -17.44
N THR A 68 10.37 9.48 -17.57
CA THR A 68 11.63 9.28 -18.26
C THR A 68 12.47 8.20 -17.59
N ALA A 69 12.62 8.22 -16.26
CA ALA A 69 13.37 7.22 -15.51
C ALA A 69 12.74 5.82 -15.61
N PHE A 70 11.41 5.74 -15.48
CA PHE A 70 10.67 4.50 -15.62
C PHE A 70 10.83 3.90 -17.02
N ASN A 71 10.68 4.69 -18.08
CA ASN A 71 10.85 4.24 -19.44
C ASN A 71 12.29 3.77 -19.71
N ALA A 72 13.30 4.50 -19.19
CA ALA A 72 14.68 4.09 -19.30
C ALA A 72 14.95 2.70 -18.68
N ALA A 73 14.35 2.43 -17.52
CA ALA A 73 14.42 1.11 -16.88
C ALA A 73 13.73 0.02 -17.73
N MET A 74 12.56 0.32 -18.30
CA MET A 74 11.82 -0.63 -19.13
C MET A 74 12.46 -0.85 -20.48
N ASP A 75 13.14 0.13 -21.06
CA ASP A 75 13.91 0.03 -22.31
C ASP A 75 15.22 -0.76 -22.11
N ASP A 76 15.72 -0.86 -20.87
CA ASP A 76 16.85 -1.70 -20.48
C ASP A 76 16.40 -3.14 -20.22
N ASP A 77 16.06 -3.85 -21.28
CA ASP A 77 15.67 -5.28 -21.25
C ASP A 77 14.52 -5.59 -20.28
N PHE A 78 13.51 -4.72 -20.23
CA PHE A 78 12.36 -4.84 -19.30
C PHE A 78 12.81 -5.00 -17.83
N ASN A 79 13.70 -4.13 -17.37
CA ASN A 79 14.21 -4.12 -16.00
C ASN A 79 13.13 -3.66 -15.00
N THR A 80 12.15 -4.55 -14.77
CA THR A 80 11.03 -4.28 -13.87
C THR A 80 11.45 -3.99 -12.43
N PRO A 81 12.53 -4.61 -11.87
CA PRO A 81 13.03 -4.21 -10.54
C PRO A 81 13.43 -2.73 -10.46
N GLU A 82 14.10 -2.21 -11.47
CA GLU A 82 14.52 -0.81 -11.53
C GLU A 82 13.30 0.11 -11.74
N ALA A 83 12.37 -0.28 -12.62
CA ALA A 83 11.12 0.44 -12.81
C ALA A 83 10.30 0.52 -11.50
N ILE A 84 10.26 -0.54 -10.71
CA ILE A 84 9.63 -0.56 -9.38
C ILE A 84 10.38 0.36 -8.41
N ALA A 85 11.71 0.43 -8.45
CA ALA A 85 12.47 1.37 -7.63
C ALA A 85 12.06 2.82 -7.91
N VAL A 86 11.82 3.17 -9.18
CA VAL A 86 11.28 4.50 -9.57
C VAL A 86 9.92 4.76 -8.92
N LEU A 87 9.01 3.76 -8.88
CA LEU A 87 7.71 3.91 -8.19
C LEU A 87 7.88 4.22 -6.69
N PHE A 88 8.84 3.58 -6.01
CA PHE A 88 9.11 3.85 -4.60
C PHE A 88 9.72 5.23 -4.35
N GLU A 89 10.56 5.70 -5.25
CA GLU A 89 11.10 7.06 -5.14
C GLU A 89 10.00 8.10 -5.36
N LEU A 90 9.12 7.87 -6.33
CA LEU A 90 7.95 8.72 -6.58
C LEU A 90 7.01 8.73 -5.36
N ALA A 91 6.75 7.58 -4.73
CA ALA A 91 5.97 7.49 -3.50
C ALA A 91 6.60 8.27 -2.34
N ARG A 92 7.94 8.25 -2.21
CA ARG A 92 8.67 9.09 -1.22
C ARG A 92 8.49 10.58 -1.50
N GLU A 93 8.54 10.97 -2.77
CA GLU A 93 8.32 12.35 -3.17
C GLU A 93 6.87 12.80 -2.88
N ILE A 94 5.86 11.96 -3.16
CA ILE A 94 4.46 12.22 -2.81
C ILE A 94 4.34 12.51 -1.31
N ASN A 95 4.90 11.64 -0.47
CA ASN A 95 4.86 11.84 0.98
C ASN A 95 5.54 13.14 1.43
N ARG A 96 6.64 13.54 0.78
CA ARG A 96 7.32 14.81 1.06
C ARG A 96 6.48 16.02 0.68
N GLN A 97 5.72 15.94 -0.41
CA GLN A 97 4.92 17.05 -0.93
C GLN A 97 3.51 17.11 -0.30
N ARG A 98 3.07 16.05 0.36
CA ARG A 98 1.71 15.89 0.89
C ARG A 98 1.19 17.14 1.61
N ASP A 99 1.97 17.68 2.51
CA ASP A 99 1.60 18.84 3.35
C ASP A 99 2.14 20.15 2.81
N SER A 100 3.31 20.15 2.13
CA SER A 100 4.00 21.35 1.66
C SER A 100 3.47 21.88 0.33
N ASP A 101 3.09 21.00 -0.58
CA ASP A 101 2.50 21.33 -1.89
C ASP A 101 1.47 20.25 -2.31
N PRO A 102 0.23 20.34 -1.78
CA PRO A 102 -0.82 19.37 -2.09
C PRO A 102 -1.16 19.29 -3.59
N GLY A 103 -1.01 20.41 -4.33
CA GLY A 103 -1.25 20.42 -5.78
C GLY A 103 -0.24 19.54 -6.52
N ARG A 104 1.03 19.67 -6.18
CA ARG A 104 2.11 18.85 -6.71
C ARG A 104 1.95 17.38 -6.27
N ALA A 105 1.60 17.11 -5.01
CA ALA A 105 1.35 15.77 -4.52
C ALA A 105 0.26 15.06 -5.36
N ARG A 106 -0.85 15.72 -5.66
CA ARG A 106 -1.93 15.19 -6.52
C ARG A 106 -1.46 14.86 -7.93
N ALA A 107 -0.64 15.71 -8.53
CA ALA A 107 -0.07 15.46 -9.87
C ALA A 107 0.89 14.24 -9.85
N LEU A 108 1.71 14.10 -8.80
CA LEU A 108 2.60 12.96 -8.63
C LEU A 108 1.83 11.65 -8.36
N VAL A 109 0.70 11.70 -7.65
CA VAL A 109 -0.21 10.55 -7.49
C VAL A 109 -0.75 10.09 -8.85
N THR A 110 -1.17 11.02 -9.71
CA THR A 110 -1.60 10.69 -11.07
C THR A 110 -0.49 9.98 -11.85
N CYS A 111 0.74 10.46 -11.75
CA CYS A 111 1.91 9.84 -12.38
C CYS A 111 2.16 8.43 -11.80
N LEU A 112 2.14 8.26 -10.47
CA LEU A 112 2.37 6.96 -9.82
C LEU A 112 1.34 5.91 -10.25
N LEU A 113 0.06 6.30 -10.32
CA LEU A 113 -1.01 5.41 -10.79
C LEU A 113 -0.83 5.01 -12.25
N ALA A 114 -0.46 5.95 -13.12
CA ALA A 114 -0.22 5.68 -14.54
C ALA A 114 0.96 4.71 -14.75
N LEU A 115 2.10 4.94 -14.09
CA LEU A 115 3.28 4.08 -14.16
C LEU A 115 3.01 2.71 -13.52
N GLY A 116 2.36 2.66 -12.36
CA GLY A 116 1.94 1.42 -11.71
C GLY A 116 1.00 0.60 -12.61
N SER A 117 0.04 1.26 -13.27
CA SER A 117 -0.88 0.61 -14.21
C SER A 117 -0.16 -0.07 -15.38
N THR A 118 0.95 0.48 -15.86
CA THR A 118 1.77 -0.15 -16.91
C THR A 118 2.28 -1.53 -16.49
N LEU A 119 2.56 -1.71 -15.21
CA LEU A 119 2.95 -2.98 -14.62
C LEU A 119 1.77 -3.81 -14.10
N GLY A 120 0.54 -3.30 -14.24
CA GLY A 120 -0.68 -3.89 -13.67
C GLY A 120 -0.71 -3.84 -12.14
N LEU A 121 -0.02 -2.87 -11.55
CA LEU A 121 -0.01 -2.56 -10.11
C LEU A 121 -0.86 -1.33 -9.82
N LEU A 122 -1.25 -1.15 -8.56
CA LEU A 122 -2.02 -0.01 -8.05
C LEU A 122 -3.41 0.12 -8.72
N GLN A 123 -4.07 -1.03 -8.91
CA GLN A 123 -5.35 -1.13 -9.59
C GLN A 123 -6.56 -1.04 -8.64
N SER A 124 -6.32 -1.14 -7.34
CA SER A 124 -7.36 -1.09 -6.31
C SER A 124 -7.50 0.30 -5.73
N ASP A 125 -8.66 0.58 -5.13
CA ASP A 125 -8.79 1.73 -4.24
C ASP A 125 -7.83 1.60 -3.05
N PRO A 126 -7.08 2.66 -2.67
CA PRO A 126 -6.08 2.57 -1.61
C PRO A 126 -6.65 2.16 -0.25
N ASP A 127 -7.82 2.68 0.14
CA ASP A 127 -8.44 2.32 1.40
C ASP A 127 -8.96 0.90 1.39
N ALA A 128 -9.60 0.47 0.30
CA ALA A 128 -10.02 -0.91 0.13
C ALA A 128 -8.81 -1.87 0.20
N TYR A 129 -7.73 -1.57 -0.53
CA TYR A 129 -6.52 -2.39 -0.48
C TYR A 129 -5.95 -2.52 0.94
N LEU A 130 -5.87 -1.42 1.69
CA LEU A 130 -5.27 -1.39 3.02
C LEU A 130 -6.15 -2.03 4.10
N ARG A 131 -7.46 -2.10 3.90
CA ARG A 131 -8.43 -2.71 4.82
C ARG A 131 -8.65 -4.20 4.54
N GLU A 132 -8.60 -4.63 3.29
CA GLU A 132 -8.77 -6.04 2.93
C GLU A 132 -7.59 -6.87 3.45
N GLY A 133 -7.82 -7.70 4.46
CA GLY A 133 -6.89 -8.75 4.90
C GLY A 133 -7.16 -10.04 4.13
N GLY A 134 -6.11 -10.74 3.69
CA GLY A 134 -6.23 -12.02 3.00
C GLY A 134 -6.54 -13.22 3.91
N ASP A 135 -6.74 -13.02 5.22
CA ASP A 135 -7.05 -14.07 6.17
C ASP A 135 -8.56 -14.16 6.41
N PRO A 136 -9.21 -15.29 6.04
CA PRO A 136 -10.64 -15.49 6.27
C PRO A 136 -11.03 -15.53 7.75
N ASP A 137 -10.08 -15.82 8.65
CA ASP A 137 -10.29 -15.86 10.11
C ASP A 137 -9.98 -14.51 10.79
N ALA A 138 -9.62 -13.47 10.01
CA ALA A 138 -9.33 -12.16 10.55
C ALA A 138 -10.58 -11.49 11.13
N ILE A 139 -10.39 -10.69 12.19
CA ILE A 139 -11.45 -9.85 12.77
C ILE A 139 -12.18 -9.02 11.70
N SER A 140 -13.52 -8.93 11.77
CA SER A 140 -14.33 -8.22 10.78
C SER A 140 -14.11 -6.70 10.82
N GLU A 141 -14.35 -6.02 9.69
CA GLU A 141 -14.33 -4.55 9.65
C GLU A 141 -15.28 -3.92 10.68
N ALA A 142 -16.49 -4.49 10.83
CA ALA A 142 -17.48 -3.99 11.77
C ALA A 142 -17.01 -4.10 13.23
N ASP A 143 -16.31 -5.18 13.57
CA ASP A 143 -15.74 -5.34 14.92
C ASP A 143 -14.55 -4.38 15.14
N ILE A 144 -13.73 -4.16 14.11
CA ILE A 144 -12.63 -3.18 14.16
C ILE A 144 -13.18 -1.77 14.41
N GLU A 145 -14.17 -1.33 13.64
CA GLU A 145 -14.80 -0.01 13.81
C GLU A 145 -15.41 0.15 15.21
N THR A 146 -16.09 -0.90 15.70
CA THR A 146 -16.64 -0.90 17.07
C THR A 146 -15.53 -0.76 18.13
N LEU A 147 -14.43 -1.46 17.98
CA LEU A 147 -13.28 -1.35 18.90
C LEU A 147 -12.63 0.05 18.85
N ILE A 148 -12.56 0.66 17.66
CA ILE A 148 -12.05 2.03 17.50
C ILE A 148 -12.97 3.02 18.20
N GLU A 149 -14.28 2.91 18.05
CA GLU A 149 -15.27 3.75 18.76
C GLU A 149 -15.12 3.61 20.28
N ASN A 150 -15.04 2.37 20.78
CA ASN A 150 -14.84 2.11 22.21
C ASN A 150 -13.52 2.71 22.72
N ARG A 151 -12.45 2.62 21.95
CA ARG A 151 -11.16 3.24 22.29
C ARG A 151 -11.27 4.77 22.37
N LEU A 152 -11.98 5.40 21.44
CA LEU A 152 -12.18 6.85 21.44
C LEU A 152 -12.98 7.27 22.68
N GLN A 153 -14.06 6.55 23.01
CA GLN A 153 -14.83 6.79 24.22
C GLN A 153 -13.98 6.65 25.50
N ALA A 154 -13.18 5.59 25.60
CA ALA A 154 -12.27 5.39 26.73
C ALA A 154 -11.27 6.56 26.87
N ARG A 155 -10.77 7.13 25.77
CA ARG A 155 -9.89 8.31 25.80
C ARG A 155 -10.63 9.58 26.26
N GLU A 156 -11.88 9.78 25.85
CA GLU A 156 -12.70 10.91 26.30
C GLU A 156 -12.97 10.83 27.81
N GLU A 157 -13.22 9.61 28.32
CA GLU A 157 -13.42 9.32 29.75
C GLU A 157 -12.10 9.31 30.54
N LYS A 158 -10.96 9.54 29.88
CA LYS A 158 -9.58 9.45 30.45
C LYS A 158 -9.24 8.08 31.04
N ASN A 159 -9.91 7.03 30.56
CA ASN A 159 -9.62 5.64 30.89
C ASN A 159 -8.51 5.11 29.98
N TRP A 160 -7.27 5.56 30.23
CA TRP A 160 -6.12 5.25 29.40
C TRP A 160 -5.80 3.75 29.37
N ALA A 161 -6.03 3.05 30.49
CA ALA A 161 -5.78 1.62 30.58
C ALA A 161 -6.68 0.82 29.60
N GLU A 162 -7.95 1.19 29.46
CA GLU A 162 -8.86 0.55 28.51
C GLU A 162 -8.52 0.93 27.07
N ALA A 163 -8.18 2.19 26.81
CA ALA A 163 -7.76 2.63 25.48
C ALA A 163 -6.50 1.89 24.98
N ASP A 164 -5.54 1.66 25.87
CA ASP A 164 -4.32 0.89 25.55
C ASP A 164 -4.63 -0.60 25.37
N ARG A 165 -5.49 -1.18 26.21
CA ARG A 165 -5.94 -2.58 26.03
C ARG A 165 -6.57 -2.81 24.67
N ILE A 166 -7.46 -1.93 24.22
CA ILE A 166 -8.12 -2.05 22.92
C ILE A 166 -7.09 -1.91 21.79
N ARG A 167 -6.12 -1.01 21.91
CA ARG A 167 -5.06 -0.87 20.92
C ARG A 167 -4.25 -2.16 20.79
N ASP A 168 -3.85 -2.73 21.92
CA ASP A 168 -3.06 -3.95 21.96
C ASP A 168 -3.85 -5.16 21.40
N GLU A 169 -5.16 -5.21 21.64
CA GLU A 169 -6.07 -6.21 21.09
C GLU A 169 -6.15 -6.11 19.55
N LEU A 170 -6.29 -4.90 19.01
CA LEU A 170 -6.30 -4.65 17.57
C LEU A 170 -4.95 -4.98 16.94
N GLU A 171 -3.84 -4.59 17.58
CA GLU A 171 -2.49 -4.92 17.10
C GLU A 171 -2.25 -6.44 17.07
N ALA A 172 -2.68 -7.16 18.10
CA ALA A 172 -2.61 -8.63 18.16
C ALA A 172 -3.47 -9.29 17.06
N ALA A 173 -4.56 -8.65 16.64
CA ALA A 173 -5.40 -9.06 15.52
C ALA A 173 -4.85 -8.63 14.14
N GLY A 174 -3.63 -8.07 14.07
CA GLY A 174 -3.00 -7.62 12.84
C GLY A 174 -3.58 -6.31 12.29
N VAL A 175 -4.16 -5.46 13.16
CA VAL A 175 -4.72 -4.15 12.79
C VAL A 175 -3.82 -3.04 13.33
N VAL A 176 -3.33 -2.19 12.45
CA VAL A 176 -2.51 -1.01 12.79
C VAL A 176 -3.40 0.23 12.77
N LEU A 177 -3.47 0.94 13.92
CA LEU A 177 -4.18 2.21 14.02
C LEU A 177 -3.26 3.38 13.64
N GLU A 178 -3.83 4.33 12.90
CA GLU A 178 -3.15 5.56 12.48
C GLU A 178 -4.00 6.75 12.95
N ASP A 179 -3.56 7.41 14.04
CA ASP A 179 -4.23 8.60 14.58
C ASP A 179 -3.81 9.84 13.78
N GLY A 180 -4.77 10.59 13.26
CA GLY A 180 -4.55 11.80 12.48
C GLY A 180 -5.51 12.94 12.86
N PRO A 181 -5.33 14.15 12.30
CA PRO A 181 -6.21 15.29 12.57
C PRO A 181 -7.66 15.07 12.18
N ALA A 182 -7.92 14.18 11.22
CA ALA A 182 -9.26 13.83 10.75
C ALA A 182 -9.90 12.65 11.51
N GLY A 183 -9.21 12.09 12.52
CA GLY A 183 -9.65 10.93 13.29
C GLY A 183 -8.66 9.77 13.24
N THR A 184 -9.07 8.62 13.76
CA THR A 184 -8.31 7.37 13.69
C THR A 184 -8.68 6.62 12.42
N THR A 185 -7.68 6.30 11.61
CA THR A 185 -7.79 5.37 10.49
C THR A 185 -7.06 4.06 10.83
N TRP A 186 -7.31 3.03 10.05
CA TRP A 186 -6.66 1.74 10.29
C TRP A 186 -6.28 1.04 8.98
N ARG A 187 -5.35 0.11 9.09
CA ARG A 187 -4.99 -0.82 8.02
C ARG A 187 -4.65 -2.17 8.62
N ARG A 188 -4.67 -3.21 7.80
CA ARG A 188 -4.13 -4.51 8.17
C ARG A 188 -2.60 -4.55 7.99
N SER A 189 -1.92 -5.25 8.87
CA SER A 189 -0.45 -5.45 8.82
C SER A 189 -0.03 -6.40 7.69
#